data_7fa6afb5ed86945807f819d3f7c3052d
#
_entry.id   7fa6afb5ed86945807f819d3f7c3052d
#
_cell.length_a   1.000
_cell.length_b   1.000
_cell.length_c   1.000
_cell.angle_alpha   90.00
_cell.angle_beta   90.00
_cell.angle_gamma   90.00
#
_symmetry.space_group_name_H-M   'P 1'
#
loop_
_entity.id
_entity.type
_entity.pdbx_description
1 polymer ?
#
loop_
_entity_poly.entity_id
_entity_poly.type
_entity_poly.pdbx_seq_one_letter_code
_entity_poly.pdbx_strand_id
1 'polypeptide(L)'
;MKLFKIYTFTLIFLSISLFSQELDEKFLDSLPEDVRQDILEQANERDETDEPVYRNDSSQIPKPKDELLTEKILIFGDDFFTTYQSTFMPVNEPNFDSEYILDYGDVLKIQILGTKNSIENYKILRNGTINIEDVGSISLSGLSLAQATELIEARIQSLYIGAESFISIENMRDINVLVTGNAFNPGIYTLSGNSSALQALVVAGGINEYGTYRNILVKRNNQIIQTIDIYEYLIFGNAQDHVRLQSGDLIFIDKRQNLVTVDGAVKRPMVYELKEDETLDKAIFFANDIDVDADLNNITLDRIINGRVTRASVESLDDFKNISSNHKDVVNIRSFKFRNVTIEGSVNNPGSYLMNEGETVYDLIIKAGGYTKNAYPFGGVFINESAKEVNQLANEKLYKDLLTLIMNQSTANPETDLTPIISLASDLKNSEVSGRIQVELNLQKLQKNPSLNTILQDGDSILIPEIVNHIYIFGEISNQGTVLHNADMDVNYYIEKQGGLLDSADKKAIYVLLPNGESLRFENRKNLFMNYNSSEIEIYPGSIIFIPRKINSEYLRRQSLQAYAAILGNIGVSLASISVLKD
;
A
#
# COMPACT_ATOMS: atom_id res chain seq x y z
N MET A 1 -64.17 -13.82 56.83
CA MET A 1 -64.85 -14.98 56.29
C MET A 1 -64.27 -15.31 54.94
N LYS A 2 -63.84 -16.52 54.76
CA LYS A 2 -63.17 -17.22 53.65
C LYS A 2 -61.64 -17.32 53.78
N LEU A 3 -61.30 -18.49 54.18
CA LEU A 3 -59.97 -19.07 54.24
C LEU A 3 -59.24 -19.08 52.91
N PHE A 4 -57.99 -18.70 52.90
CA PHE A 4 -57.03 -18.94 51.81
C PHE A 4 -56.20 -20.15 52.22
N LYS A 5 -56.40 -21.26 51.50
CA LYS A 5 -55.54 -22.43 51.60
C LYS A 5 -54.23 -22.19 50.86
N ILE A 6 -53.13 -22.18 51.61
CA ILE A 6 -51.77 -22.19 51.12
C ILE A 6 -51.45 -23.60 50.67
N TYR A 7 -51.29 -23.81 49.35
CA TYR A 7 -50.68 -25.02 48.79
C TYR A 7 -49.17 -24.80 48.77
N THR A 8 -48.47 -25.49 49.62
CA THR A 8 -47.03 -25.68 49.56
C THR A 8 -46.71 -26.59 48.37
N PHE A 9 -46.22 -25.97 47.30
CA PHE A 9 -45.67 -26.72 46.17
C PHE A 9 -44.19 -26.97 46.48
N THR A 10 -43.87 -28.18 46.89
CA THR A 10 -42.51 -28.69 47.00
C THR A 10 -41.95 -28.82 45.62
N LEU A 11 -41.11 -27.86 45.21
CA LEU A 11 -40.29 -27.91 44.03
C LEU A 11 -39.20 -28.99 44.26
N ILE A 12 -39.38 -30.14 43.66
CA ILE A 12 -38.31 -31.12 43.51
C ILE A 12 -37.36 -30.51 42.47
N PHE A 13 -36.24 -29.98 42.95
CA PHE A 13 -35.09 -29.67 42.12
C PHE A 13 -34.54 -31.01 41.60
N LEU A 14 -35.00 -31.41 40.41
CA LEU A 14 -34.24 -32.37 39.62
C LEU A 14 -33.00 -31.59 39.19
N SER A 15 -31.89 -31.86 39.82
CA SER A 15 -30.56 -31.52 39.33
C SER A 15 -30.36 -32.32 38.04
N ILE A 16 -30.66 -31.69 36.91
CA ILE A 16 -30.10 -32.12 35.62
C ILE A 16 -28.63 -31.81 35.77
N SER A 17 -27.84 -32.80 36.15
CA SER A 17 -26.40 -32.79 35.95
C SER A 17 -26.21 -32.68 34.44
N LEU A 18 -25.84 -31.48 33.98
CA LEU A 18 -25.20 -31.29 32.69
C LEU A 18 -23.99 -32.23 32.70
N PHE A 19 -24.08 -33.27 31.89
CA PHE A 19 -22.93 -34.06 31.52
C PHE A 19 -22.00 -33.14 30.73
N SER A 20 -21.07 -32.45 31.39
CA SER A 20 -19.81 -32.12 30.78
C SER A 20 -19.17 -33.44 30.44
N GLN A 21 -19.04 -33.76 29.17
CA GLN A 21 -18.31 -34.94 28.74
C GLN A 21 -16.85 -34.69 29.12
N GLU A 22 -16.46 -35.16 30.32
CA GLU A 22 -15.05 -35.20 30.71
C GLU A 22 -14.33 -36.12 29.73
N LEU A 23 -13.43 -35.54 28.94
CA LEU A 23 -12.49 -36.30 28.12
C LEU A 23 -11.63 -37.19 29.04
N ASP A 24 -11.50 -38.46 28.73
CA ASP A 24 -10.71 -39.39 29.55
C ASP A 24 -9.25 -38.93 29.61
N GLU A 25 -8.73 -38.69 30.80
CA GLU A 25 -7.38 -38.20 31.07
C GLU A 25 -6.31 -39.11 30.42
N LYS A 26 -6.53 -40.41 30.41
CA LYS A 26 -5.66 -41.40 29.75
C LYS A 26 -5.64 -41.24 28.22
N PHE A 27 -6.77 -40.84 27.65
CA PHE A 27 -6.86 -40.57 26.23
C PHE A 27 -6.07 -39.30 25.89
N LEU A 28 -6.23 -38.22 26.67
CA LEU A 28 -5.48 -36.98 26.50
C LEU A 28 -3.96 -37.18 26.60
N ASP A 29 -3.52 -38.04 27.53
CA ASP A 29 -2.10 -38.38 27.70
C ASP A 29 -1.53 -39.24 26.55
N SER A 30 -2.36 -39.86 25.77
CA SER A 30 -1.96 -40.63 24.57
C SER A 30 -1.78 -39.79 23.31
N LEU A 31 -2.19 -38.50 23.35
CA LEU A 31 -2.13 -37.62 22.22
C LEU A 31 -0.75 -36.94 22.09
N PRO A 32 -0.30 -36.63 20.86
CA PRO A 32 0.80 -35.68 20.64
C PRO A 32 0.47 -34.34 21.32
N GLU A 33 1.50 -33.70 21.89
CA GLU A 33 1.33 -32.47 22.71
C GLU A 33 0.62 -31.34 21.95
N ASP A 34 0.91 -31.17 20.66
CA ASP A 34 0.33 -30.20 19.76
C ASP A 34 -1.17 -30.44 19.51
N VAL A 35 -1.58 -31.68 19.32
CA VAL A 35 -3.00 -32.06 19.12
C VAL A 35 -3.76 -31.99 20.45
N ARG A 36 -3.11 -32.36 21.57
CA ARG A 36 -3.69 -32.31 22.91
C ARG A 36 -4.10 -30.88 23.31
N GLN A 37 -3.21 -29.91 23.11
CA GLN A 37 -3.49 -28.52 23.43
C GLN A 37 -4.68 -27.98 22.62
N ASP A 38 -4.73 -28.24 21.34
CA ASP A 38 -5.82 -27.77 20.47
C ASP A 38 -7.17 -28.42 20.81
N ILE A 39 -7.17 -29.71 21.23
CA ILE A 39 -8.39 -30.41 21.72
C ILE A 39 -8.90 -29.75 23.01
N LEU A 40 -8.01 -29.41 23.94
CA LEU A 40 -8.39 -28.74 25.18
C LEU A 40 -8.93 -27.34 24.92
N GLU A 41 -8.32 -26.60 24.01
CA GLU A 41 -8.79 -25.27 23.61
C GLU A 41 -10.18 -25.35 22.95
N GLN A 42 -10.39 -26.28 22.02
CA GLN A 42 -11.68 -26.47 21.35
C GLN A 42 -12.78 -27.00 22.29
N ALA A 43 -12.43 -27.75 23.31
CA ALA A 43 -13.37 -28.18 24.35
C ALA A 43 -13.82 -27.01 25.22
N ASN A 44 -12.90 -26.13 25.59
CA ASN A 44 -13.19 -24.89 26.36
C ASN A 44 -14.05 -23.89 25.56
N GLU A 45 -13.81 -23.70 24.26
CA GLU A 45 -14.65 -22.86 23.40
C GLU A 45 -16.11 -23.35 23.30
N ARG A 46 -16.35 -24.63 23.44
CA ARG A 46 -17.73 -25.21 23.45
C ARG A 46 -18.48 -24.91 24.72
N ASP A 47 -17.81 -24.88 25.87
CA ASP A 47 -18.45 -24.58 27.16
C ASP A 47 -18.86 -23.08 27.30
N GLU A 48 -18.20 -22.16 26.56
CA GLU A 48 -18.57 -20.76 26.55
C GLU A 48 -19.74 -20.40 25.61
N THR A 49 -20.17 -21.31 24.72
CA THR A 49 -21.19 -21.02 23.69
C THR A 49 -22.60 -21.53 24.00
N ASP A 50 -22.90 -22.02 25.22
CA ASP A 50 -24.24 -22.50 25.60
C ASP A 50 -25.21 -21.40 26.10
N GLU A 51 -25.03 -20.13 25.72
CA GLU A 51 -26.12 -19.14 25.74
C GLU A 51 -26.88 -19.20 24.41
N PRO A 52 -28.23 -19.17 24.41
CA PRO A 52 -29.00 -19.26 23.17
C PRO A 52 -28.85 -17.97 22.37
N VAL A 53 -27.90 -17.96 21.47
CA VAL A 53 -27.77 -16.89 20.46
C VAL A 53 -28.93 -17.05 19.47
N TYR A 54 -29.86 -16.11 19.51
CA TYR A 54 -30.83 -15.89 18.44
C TYR A 54 -30.07 -15.69 17.14
N ARG A 55 -30.07 -16.69 16.27
CA ARG A 55 -29.59 -16.58 14.89
C ARG A 55 -30.46 -15.58 14.15
N ASN A 56 -30.02 -14.35 14.07
CA ASN A 56 -30.33 -13.48 12.95
C ASN A 56 -29.33 -13.78 11.86
N ASP A 57 -29.77 -14.67 10.99
CA ASP A 57 -29.11 -15.02 9.75
C ASP A 57 -29.13 -13.83 8.82
N SER A 58 -27.98 -13.20 8.61
CA SER A 58 -27.68 -12.54 7.35
C SER A 58 -26.17 -12.32 7.23
N SER A 59 -25.55 -13.18 6.41
CA SER A 59 -24.39 -12.85 5.58
C SER A 59 -23.28 -11.99 6.26
N GLN A 60 -22.49 -12.60 7.11
CA GLN A 60 -21.11 -12.13 7.29
C GLN A 60 -20.22 -12.80 6.22
N ILE A 61 -20.38 -12.31 5.00
CA ILE A 61 -19.25 -12.20 4.10
C ILE A 61 -18.26 -11.31 4.86
N PRO A 62 -16.99 -11.70 5.07
CA PRO A 62 -15.98 -10.78 5.55
C PRO A 62 -16.04 -9.58 4.62
N LYS A 63 -16.51 -8.45 5.14
CA LYS A 63 -16.31 -7.20 4.41
C LYS A 63 -14.81 -7.12 4.22
N PRO A 64 -14.32 -6.89 3.00
CA PRO A 64 -12.97 -6.45 2.82
C PRO A 64 -12.79 -5.33 3.83
N LYS A 65 -11.71 -5.32 4.57
CA LYS A 65 -11.28 -4.14 5.29
C LYS A 65 -11.07 -3.08 4.22
N ASP A 66 -12.15 -2.37 3.90
CA ASP A 66 -12.09 -1.04 3.33
C ASP A 66 -11.56 -0.10 4.43
N GLU A 67 -10.35 -0.34 4.87
CA GLU A 67 -9.42 0.74 5.12
C GLU A 67 -9.01 1.29 3.74
N LEU A 68 -9.96 1.78 2.99
CA LEU A 68 -9.77 2.99 2.23
C LEU A 68 -9.43 4.06 3.28
N LEU A 69 -8.14 4.09 3.68
CA LEU A 69 -7.48 5.33 4.00
C LEU A 69 -7.74 6.19 2.75
N THR A 70 -8.81 6.98 2.79
CA THR A 70 -8.91 8.17 1.96
C THR A 70 -7.73 9.00 2.44
N GLU A 71 -6.57 8.79 1.82
CA GLU A 71 -5.46 9.72 1.94
C GLU A 71 -6.06 11.06 1.57
N LYS A 72 -6.14 11.94 2.55
CA LYS A 72 -6.67 13.29 2.34
C LYS A 72 -5.73 13.92 1.33
N ILE A 73 -6.15 13.96 0.07
CA ILE A 73 -5.35 14.54 -1.00
C ILE A 73 -5.05 15.99 -0.60
N LEU A 74 -3.77 16.28 -0.41
CA LEU A 74 -3.31 17.57 0.08
C LEU A 74 -3.48 18.63 -1.01
N ILE A 75 -3.73 19.87 -0.61
CA ILE A 75 -3.75 21.00 -1.51
C ILE A 75 -2.32 21.49 -1.70
N PHE A 76 -1.90 21.67 -2.95
CA PHE A 76 -0.57 22.14 -3.28
C PHE A 76 -0.31 23.54 -2.72
N GLY A 77 0.76 23.67 -1.95
CA GLY A 77 1.19 24.92 -1.31
C GLY A 77 0.67 25.11 0.13
N ASP A 78 -0.26 24.29 0.63
CA ASP A 78 -0.80 24.45 2.00
C ASP A 78 0.30 24.31 3.08
N ASP A 79 1.34 23.55 2.82
CA ASP A 79 2.48 23.37 3.71
C ASP A 79 3.53 24.46 3.64
N PHE A 80 3.48 25.36 2.63
CA PHE A 80 4.49 26.39 2.41
C PHE A 80 4.70 27.30 3.62
N PHE A 81 3.62 27.68 4.31
CA PHE A 81 3.69 28.52 5.50
C PHE A 81 3.73 27.73 6.82
N THR A 82 3.48 26.41 6.79
CA THR A 82 3.45 25.58 7.98
C THR A 82 4.80 24.90 8.26
N THR A 83 5.70 24.91 7.28
CA THR A 83 7.04 24.36 7.42
C THR A 83 7.79 25.12 8.52
N TYR A 84 8.28 24.39 9.52
CA TYR A 84 9.10 24.97 10.59
C TYR A 84 10.26 25.75 9.99
N GLN A 85 10.19 27.08 10.08
CA GLN A 85 11.36 27.90 9.79
C GLN A 85 12.34 27.72 10.96
N SER A 86 13.29 26.82 10.79
CA SER A 86 14.40 26.65 11.73
C SER A 86 15.42 27.78 11.57
N THR A 87 14.98 29.04 11.69
CA THR A 87 15.92 30.14 11.80
C THR A 87 16.34 30.27 13.26
N PHE A 88 17.23 29.39 13.69
CA PHE A 88 18.02 29.61 14.90
C PHE A 88 19.13 30.63 14.69
N MET A 89 19.26 31.22 13.52
CA MET A 89 20.15 32.32 13.31
C MET A 89 19.47 33.63 13.66
N PRO A 90 20.04 34.45 14.55
CA PRO A 90 19.64 35.82 14.63
C PRO A 90 19.75 36.40 13.22
N VAL A 91 18.73 37.11 12.77
CA VAL A 91 18.78 37.86 11.52
C VAL A 91 19.77 38.99 11.76
N ASN A 92 21.06 38.67 11.66
CA ASN A 92 22.10 39.66 11.71
C ASN A 92 22.05 40.39 10.39
N GLU A 93 21.52 41.56 10.46
CA GLU A 93 21.62 42.65 9.48
C GLU A 93 21.36 42.21 8.03
N PRO A 94 20.14 42.42 7.53
CA PRO A 94 19.88 42.20 6.11
C PRO A 94 20.86 43.02 5.27
N ASN A 95 21.40 42.40 4.21
CA ASN A 95 22.14 43.12 3.19
C ASN A 95 21.26 44.24 2.66
N PHE A 96 21.71 45.47 2.81
CA PHE A 96 21.00 46.63 2.31
C PHE A 96 21.21 46.74 0.80
N ASP A 97 20.10 46.89 0.11
CA ASP A 97 20.14 47.33 -1.29
C ASP A 97 20.43 48.82 -1.34
N SER A 98 21.29 49.28 -2.23
CA SER A 98 21.56 50.69 -2.51
C SER A 98 20.29 51.48 -2.89
N GLU A 99 19.26 50.74 -3.34
CA GLU A 99 17.96 51.30 -3.71
C GLU A 99 16.98 51.45 -2.52
N TYR A 100 17.39 51.12 -1.29
CA TYR A 100 16.55 51.32 -0.10
C TYR A 100 16.17 52.78 0.05
N ILE A 101 14.86 53.08 0.12
CA ILE A 101 14.34 54.45 0.26
C ILE A 101 14.33 54.88 1.71
N LEU A 102 15.14 55.86 2.02
CA LEU A 102 15.25 56.45 3.35
C LEU A 102 14.01 57.24 3.73
N ASP A 103 13.62 57.17 5.00
CA ASP A 103 12.53 57.99 5.52
C ASP A 103 12.68 58.22 7.03
N TYR A 104 11.73 58.93 7.62
CA TYR A 104 11.65 59.21 9.04
C TYR A 104 11.78 57.93 9.90
N GLY A 105 12.74 58.00 10.81
CA GLY A 105 12.99 56.92 11.76
C GLY A 105 14.24 56.11 11.47
N ASP A 106 14.71 56.06 10.21
CA ASP A 106 15.97 55.40 9.84
C ASP A 106 17.17 56.11 10.53
N VAL A 107 18.17 55.31 10.90
CA VAL A 107 19.40 55.81 11.51
C VAL A 107 20.57 55.47 10.60
N LEU A 108 21.26 56.54 10.16
CA LEU A 108 22.47 56.42 9.36
C LEU A 108 23.69 56.53 10.26
N LYS A 109 24.68 55.71 10.04
CA LYS A 109 26.02 55.81 10.61
C LYS A 109 26.90 56.50 9.58
N ILE A 110 27.44 57.62 9.95
CA ILE A 110 28.32 58.40 9.11
C ILE A 110 29.71 58.45 9.76
N GLN A 111 30.68 57.95 9.01
CA GLN A 111 32.10 58.01 9.39
C GLN A 111 32.80 59.01 8.50
N ILE A 112 33.49 59.97 9.08
CA ILE A 112 34.30 60.96 8.38
C ILE A 112 35.74 60.69 8.77
N LEU A 113 36.64 60.63 7.76
CA LEU A 113 38.08 60.44 7.91
C LEU A 113 38.84 61.54 7.19
N GLY A 114 39.95 62.01 7.79
CA GLY A 114 40.78 62.99 7.20
C GLY A 114 40.99 64.22 8.11
N THR A 115 40.61 65.38 7.65
CA THR A 115 40.76 66.67 8.43
C THR A 115 39.89 66.72 9.67
N LYS A 116 38.74 65.96 9.68
CA LYS A 116 37.91 65.71 10.85
C LYS A 116 37.72 64.21 10.89
N ASN A 117 37.97 63.56 12.06
CA ASN A 117 37.70 62.14 12.28
C ASN A 117 36.53 62.02 13.24
N SER A 118 35.40 61.49 12.77
CA SER A 118 34.22 61.22 13.60
C SER A 118 33.48 60.00 13.12
N ILE A 119 32.80 59.31 14.04
CA ILE A 119 31.86 58.24 13.74
C ILE A 119 30.63 58.52 14.58
N GLU A 120 29.51 58.83 13.96
CA GLU A 120 28.28 59.20 14.65
C GLU A 120 27.04 58.60 13.95
N ASN A 121 25.98 58.43 14.76
CA ASN A 121 24.69 57.92 14.31
C ASN A 121 23.70 59.10 14.19
N TYR A 122 23.10 59.23 12.99
CA TYR A 122 22.16 60.31 12.70
C TYR A 122 20.78 59.74 12.35
N LYS A 123 19.80 60.03 13.21
CA LYS A 123 18.41 59.66 12.96
C LYS A 123 17.72 60.63 12.02
N ILE A 124 17.02 60.12 11.02
CA ILE A 124 16.18 60.97 10.17
C ILE A 124 14.98 61.45 10.98
N LEU A 125 14.87 62.77 11.08
CA LEU A 125 13.84 63.43 11.86
C LEU A 125 12.50 63.47 11.10
N ARG A 126 11.42 63.90 11.80
CA ARG A 126 10.07 63.96 11.21
C ARG A 126 9.94 64.89 10.01
N ASN A 127 10.82 65.84 9.87
CA ASN A 127 10.88 66.75 8.72
C ASN A 127 11.69 66.16 7.55
N GLY A 128 12.11 64.89 7.63
CA GLY A 128 12.86 64.19 6.60
C GLY A 128 14.35 64.53 6.54
N THR A 129 14.90 65.21 7.54
CA THR A 129 16.30 65.68 7.53
C THR A 129 17.14 64.97 8.59
N ILE A 130 18.44 64.93 8.38
CA ILE A 130 19.46 64.74 9.40
C ILE A 130 20.19 66.07 9.67
N ASN A 131 20.68 66.23 10.90
CA ASN A 131 21.52 67.38 11.25
C ASN A 131 22.93 66.91 11.57
N ILE A 132 23.89 67.21 10.74
CA ILE A 132 25.30 66.90 10.94
C ILE A 132 25.99 68.14 11.51
N GLU A 133 26.77 67.97 12.59
CA GLU A 133 27.52 69.06 13.21
C GLU A 133 28.42 69.74 12.18
N ASP A 134 28.42 71.05 12.17
CA ASP A 134 29.14 71.96 11.23
C ASP A 134 28.64 71.91 9.77
N VAL A 135 28.02 70.75 9.31
CA VAL A 135 27.52 70.60 7.92
C VAL A 135 26.11 71.18 7.77
N GLY A 136 25.33 71.10 8.84
CA GLY A 136 23.95 71.59 8.87
C GLY A 136 22.91 70.49 8.55
N SER A 137 21.71 70.93 8.15
CA SER A 137 20.58 70.08 7.86
C SER A 137 20.58 69.59 6.42
N ILE A 138 20.43 68.27 6.22
CA ILE A 138 20.36 67.63 4.90
C ILE A 138 19.03 66.84 4.81
N SER A 139 18.26 67.06 3.74
CA SER A 139 17.01 66.39 3.45
C SER A 139 17.28 65.03 2.79
N LEU A 140 16.82 63.94 3.40
CA LEU A 140 17.08 62.57 2.95
C LEU A 140 15.80 61.75 2.71
N SER A 141 14.67 62.14 3.27
CA SER A 141 13.42 61.42 3.08
C SER A 141 13.02 61.34 1.61
N GLY A 142 12.72 60.14 1.13
CA GLY A 142 12.37 59.85 -0.27
C GLY A 142 13.56 59.63 -1.21
N LEU A 143 14.80 59.77 -0.74
CA LEU A 143 16.00 59.43 -1.53
C LEU A 143 16.36 57.95 -1.31
N SER A 144 16.95 57.33 -2.35
CA SER A 144 17.59 56.02 -2.16
C SER A 144 18.87 56.19 -1.32
N LEU A 145 19.31 55.09 -0.69
CA LEU A 145 20.56 55.08 0.07
C LEU A 145 21.74 55.57 -0.79
N ALA A 146 21.80 55.15 -2.05
CA ALA A 146 22.83 55.61 -2.98
C ALA A 146 22.78 57.14 -3.21
N GLN A 147 21.59 57.68 -3.50
CA GLN A 147 21.40 59.11 -3.69
C GLN A 147 21.72 59.92 -2.42
N ALA A 148 21.30 59.41 -1.28
CA ALA A 148 21.59 60.02 0.00
C ALA A 148 23.09 60.04 0.32
N THR A 149 23.78 58.94 -0.01
CA THR A 149 25.24 58.81 0.15
C THR A 149 25.96 59.89 -0.68
N GLU A 150 25.66 59.99 -1.97
CA GLU A 150 26.25 61.04 -2.85
C GLU A 150 26.00 62.45 -2.33
N LEU A 151 24.76 62.69 -1.86
CA LEU A 151 24.39 64.01 -1.33
C LEU A 151 25.17 64.39 -0.05
N ILE A 152 25.29 63.38 0.87
CA ILE A 152 26.01 63.57 2.13
C ILE A 152 27.52 63.77 1.86
N GLU A 153 28.10 62.90 1.00
CA GLU A 153 29.51 63.04 0.59
C GLU A 153 29.83 64.40 -0.01
N ALA A 154 29.02 64.81 -0.97
CA ALA A 154 29.21 66.15 -1.59
C ALA A 154 29.14 67.30 -0.58
N ARG A 155 28.24 67.23 0.42
CA ARG A 155 28.15 68.26 1.47
C ARG A 155 29.34 68.24 2.40
N ILE A 156 29.81 67.03 2.83
CA ILE A 156 30.97 66.88 3.70
C ILE A 156 32.23 67.39 2.99
N GLN A 157 32.46 67.01 1.71
CA GLN A 157 33.61 67.39 0.93
C GLN A 157 33.64 68.89 0.69
N SER A 158 32.48 69.55 0.56
CA SER A 158 32.41 71.03 0.35
C SER A 158 32.89 71.78 1.60
N LEU A 159 32.85 71.24 2.77
CA LEU A 159 33.28 71.87 4.02
C LEU A 159 34.64 71.39 4.50
N TYR A 160 34.92 70.08 4.37
CA TYR A 160 36.16 69.43 4.82
C TYR A 160 36.96 69.00 3.60
N ILE A 161 37.76 69.84 3.02
CA ILE A 161 38.58 69.55 1.84
C ILE A 161 39.51 68.35 2.15
N GLY A 162 39.41 67.25 1.36
CA GLY A 162 40.23 66.06 1.53
C GLY A 162 39.72 65.10 2.59
N ALA A 163 38.52 65.27 3.12
CA ALA A 163 37.87 64.30 3.94
C ALA A 163 37.16 63.20 3.10
N GLU A 164 37.26 61.98 3.52
CA GLU A 164 36.48 60.86 2.99
C GLU A 164 35.34 60.52 3.97
N SER A 165 34.17 60.22 3.43
CA SER A 165 33.02 59.85 4.25
C SER A 165 32.46 58.48 3.83
N PHE A 166 32.08 57.66 4.82
CA PHE A 166 31.46 56.36 4.65
C PHE A 166 30.09 56.38 5.32
N ILE A 167 29.06 56.14 4.55
CA ILE A 167 27.66 56.18 4.99
C ILE A 167 27.08 54.76 4.95
N SER A 168 26.50 54.32 6.05
CA SER A 168 25.79 53.03 6.17
C SER A 168 24.51 53.21 6.97
N ILE A 169 23.57 52.29 6.82
CA ILE A 169 22.39 52.21 7.70
C ILE A 169 22.80 51.48 8.99
N GLU A 170 22.57 52.11 10.13
CA GLU A 170 22.76 51.50 11.44
C GLU A 170 21.47 50.79 11.91
N ASN A 171 20.32 51.46 11.75
CA ASN A 171 19.02 50.92 12.08
C ASN A 171 17.98 51.36 11.06
N MET A 172 17.13 50.44 10.66
CA MET A 172 15.97 50.75 9.83
C MET A 172 14.75 51.06 10.72
N ARG A 173 13.89 51.93 10.18
CA ARG A 173 12.60 52.24 10.81
C ARG A 173 11.69 50.99 10.88
N ASP A 174 10.78 51.01 11.82
CA ASP A 174 9.65 50.07 11.83
C ASP A 174 8.55 50.60 10.90
N ILE A 175 7.92 49.65 10.20
CA ILE A 175 6.75 49.92 9.36
C ILE A 175 5.54 49.13 9.89
N ASN A 176 4.35 49.72 9.76
CA ASN A 176 3.09 49.04 10.11
C ASN A 176 2.37 48.67 8.82
N VAL A 177 2.11 47.37 8.66
CA VAL A 177 1.46 46.80 7.48
C VAL A 177 0.18 46.08 7.92
N LEU A 178 -0.90 46.28 7.19
CA LEU A 178 -2.16 45.56 7.43
C LEU A 178 -2.24 44.30 6.57
N VAL A 179 -2.32 43.14 7.21
CA VAL A 179 -2.59 41.87 6.53
C VAL A 179 -4.06 41.50 6.77
N THR A 180 -4.81 41.24 5.69
CA THR A 180 -6.27 41.06 5.79
C THR A 180 -6.80 40.10 4.70
N GLY A 181 -8.12 39.88 4.69
CA GLY A 181 -8.77 38.86 3.88
C GLY A 181 -8.64 37.47 4.51
N ASN A 182 -8.26 36.48 3.70
CA ASN A 182 -8.11 35.10 4.14
C ASN A 182 -6.70 34.78 4.67
N ALA A 183 -6.09 35.71 5.42
CA ALA A 183 -4.88 35.42 6.19
C ALA A 183 -5.21 34.47 7.35
N PHE A 184 -4.21 33.72 7.82
CA PHE A 184 -4.36 32.87 8.99
C PHE A 184 -4.65 33.69 10.25
N ASN A 185 -3.85 34.74 10.50
CA ASN A 185 -4.11 35.74 11.53
C ASN A 185 -4.19 37.13 10.88
N PRO A 186 -5.37 37.64 10.52
CA PRO A 186 -5.49 39.00 9.99
C PRO A 186 -5.22 40.03 11.08
N GLY A 187 -4.47 41.09 10.76
CA GLY A 187 -4.11 42.11 11.72
C GLY A 187 -3.09 43.12 11.21
N ILE A 188 -2.70 44.06 12.08
CA ILE A 188 -1.62 45.01 11.82
C ILE A 188 -0.32 44.44 12.38
N TYR A 189 0.70 44.38 11.53
CA TYR A 189 2.02 43.87 11.86
C TYR A 189 3.07 44.96 11.79
N THR A 190 3.91 45.03 12.82
CA THR A 190 5.09 45.90 12.84
C THR A 190 6.28 45.08 12.34
N LEU A 191 6.87 45.55 11.25
CA LEU A 191 7.96 44.88 10.54
C LEU A 191 9.12 45.88 10.30
N SER A 192 10.30 45.37 9.98
CA SER A 192 11.42 46.19 9.54
C SER A 192 11.13 46.85 8.19
N GLY A 193 11.63 48.06 7.99
CA GLY A 193 11.46 48.85 6.75
C GLY A 193 11.97 48.19 5.46
N ASN A 194 12.73 47.09 5.57
CA ASN A 194 13.20 46.31 4.42
C ASN A 194 12.37 45.01 4.18
N SER A 195 11.26 44.86 4.86
CA SER A 195 10.44 43.64 4.79
C SER A 195 9.67 43.56 3.47
N SER A 196 9.52 42.33 2.97
CA SER A 196 8.69 41.98 1.82
C SER A 196 7.30 41.52 2.24
N ALA A 197 6.37 41.47 1.29
CA ALA A 197 5.04 40.95 1.54
C ALA A 197 5.03 39.45 1.94
N LEU A 198 5.96 38.66 1.42
CA LEU A 198 6.12 37.27 1.79
C LEU A 198 6.51 37.12 3.26
N GLN A 199 7.44 37.97 3.75
CA GLN A 199 7.80 37.98 5.18
C GLN A 199 6.62 38.39 6.07
N ALA A 200 5.84 39.37 5.64
CA ALA A 200 4.62 39.77 6.35
C ALA A 200 3.59 38.61 6.45
N LEU A 201 3.41 37.88 5.34
CA LEU A 201 2.54 36.69 5.31
C LEU A 201 3.03 35.59 6.27
N VAL A 202 4.34 35.33 6.29
CA VAL A 202 4.93 34.36 7.24
C VAL A 202 4.67 34.76 8.68
N VAL A 203 4.87 36.04 9.02
CA VAL A 203 4.61 36.54 10.39
C VAL A 203 3.12 36.47 10.74
N ALA A 204 2.22 36.65 9.75
CA ALA A 204 0.78 36.47 9.91
C ALA A 204 0.35 35.00 10.02
N GLY A 205 1.29 34.04 9.97
CA GLY A 205 1.01 32.62 10.01
C GLY A 205 0.54 32.03 8.68
N GLY A 206 0.68 32.77 7.57
CA GLY A 206 0.33 32.35 6.24
C GLY A 206 -1.14 32.61 5.85
N ILE A 207 -1.69 31.70 5.08
CA ILE A 207 -3.01 31.78 4.43
C ILE A 207 -3.92 30.71 5.07
N ASN A 208 -5.18 31.05 5.33
CA ASN A 208 -6.14 30.08 5.87
C ASN A 208 -6.72 29.17 4.74
N GLU A 209 -7.50 28.17 5.14
CA GLU A 209 -8.08 27.17 4.21
C GLU A 209 -8.96 27.74 3.08
N TYR A 210 -9.42 28.98 3.20
CA TYR A 210 -10.27 29.66 2.21
C TYR A 210 -9.51 30.63 1.31
N GLY A 211 -8.24 30.93 1.65
CA GLY A 211 -7.42 31.92 0.97
C GLY A 211 -6.69 31.36 -0.26
N THR A 212 -6.57 32.22 -1.29
CA THR A 212 -5.84 31.89 -2.53
C THR A 212 -4.33 31.96 -2.35
N TYR A 213 -3.62 31.02 -2.97
CA TYR A 213 -2.16 31.04 -3.13
C TYR A 213 -1.73 31.74 -4.42
N ARG A 214 -2.68 32.06 -5.31
CA ARG A 214 -2.42 32.51 -6.68
C ARG A 214 -2.71 33.98 -6.92
N ASN A 215 -3.40 34.68 -5.99
CA ASN A 215 -3.82 36.07 -6.17
C ASN A 215 -3.76 36.85 -4.85
N ILE A 216 -2.53 37.08 -4.35
CA ILE A 216 -2.29 37.86 -3.14
C ILE A 216 -1.93 39.30 -3.58
N LEU A 217 -2.72 40.29 -3.16
CA LEU A 217 -2.60 41.66 -3.59
C LEU A 217 -1.87 42.50 -2.55
N VAL A 218 -0.81 43.17 -2.96
CA VAL A 218 -0.18 44.25 -2.17
C VAL A 218 -0.72 45.57 -2.68
N LYS A 219 -1.31 46.35 -1.79
CA LYS A 219 -1.93 47.64 -2.12
C LYS A 219 -1.27 48.78 -1.34
N ARG A 220 -0.99 49.85 -2.01
CA ARG A 220 -0.52 51.13 -1.45
C ARG A 220 -1.44 52.25 -1.89
N ASN A 221 -1.95 53.08 -0.99
CA ASN A 221 -2.91 54.12 -1.31
C ASN A 221 -4.12 53.61 -2.14
N ASN A 222 -4.61 52.43 -1.83
CA ASN A 222 -5.70 51.73 -2.51
C ASN A 222 -5.43 51.30 -3.98
N GLN A 223 -4.17 51.41 -4.43
CA GLN A 223 -3.73 50.90 -5.73
C GLN A 223 -2.95 49.61 -5.56
N ILE A 224 -3.18 48.63 -6.47
CA ILE A 224 -2.41 47.38 -6.50
C ILE A 224 -1.00 47.72 -7.01
N ILE A 225 0.01 47.52 -6.17
CA ILE A 225 1.42 47.71 -6.50
C ILE A 225 2.14 46.42 -6.85
N GLN A 226 1.61 45.27 -6.35
CA GLN A 226 2.12 43.94 -6.66
C GLN A 226 1.01 42.90 -6.50
N THR A 227 1.04 41.88 -7.36
CA THR A 227 0.28 40.64 -7.19
C THR A 227 1.26 39.50 -6.99
N ILE A 228 1.08 38.70 -5.95
CA ILE A 228 1.94 37.59 -5.62
C ILE A 228 1.20 36.28 -5.93
N ASP A 229 1.86 35.42 -6.68
CA ASP A 229 1.44 34.03 -6.96
C ASP A 229 2.48 33.09 -6.36
N ILE A 230 2.10 32.34 -5.34
CA ILE A 230 3.01 31.40 -4.65
C ILE A 230 3.44 30.26 -5.58
N TYR A 231 2.64 29.89 -6.58
CA TYR A 231 3.00 28.88 -7.57
C TYR A 231 4.20 29.28 -8.43
N GLU A 232 4.40 30.60 -8.67
CA GLU A 232 5.60 31.10 -9.36
C GLU A 232 6.88 30.72 -8.61
N TYR A 233 6.84 30.72 -7.28
CA TYR A 233 7.98 30.29 -6.46
C TYR A 233 8.14 28.78 -6.43
N LEU A 234 7.03 28.07 -6.17
CA LEU A 234 7.07 26.63 -5.88
C LEU A 234 7.26 25.76 -7.12
N ILE A 235 6.74 26.19 -8.27
CA ILE A 235 6.76 25.41 -9.52
C ILE A 235 7.83 25.92 -10.47
N PHE A 236 7.93 27.26 -10.64
CA PHE A 236 8.83 27.84 -11.63
C PHE A 236 10.15 28.32 -11.04
N GLY A 237 10.26 28.42 -9.71
CA GLY A 237 11.46 28.96 -9.05
C GLY A 237 11.68 30.45 -9.33
N ASN A 238 10.66 31.16 -9.81
CA ASN A 238 10.75 32.57 -10.14
C ASN A 238 10.68 33.40 -8.85
N ALA A 239 11.82 33.90 -8.37
CA ALA A 239 11.82 34.91 -7.35
C ALA A 239 11.43 36.23 -8.01
N GLN A 240 10.17 36.64 -7.83
CA GLN A 240 9.74 37.96 -8.29
C GLN A 240 10.48 39.07 -7.51
N ASP A 241 10.86 40.15 -8.17
CA ASP A 241 11.36 41.33 -7.49
C ASP A 241 10.31 41.84 -6.50
N HIS A 242 10.58 41.67 -5.23
CA HIS A 242 9.63 42.04 -4.18
C HIS A 242 9.63 43.53 -4.00
N VAL A 243 8.47 44.14 -4.17
CA VAL A 243 8.25 45.52 -3.72
C VAL A 243 8.50 45.57 -2.21
N ARG A 244 9.38 46.48 -1.77
CA ARG A 244 9.58 46.73 -0.35
C ARG A 244 8.34 47.38 0.24
N LEU A 245 7.90 46.84 1.37
CA LEU A 245 6.73 47.35 2.05
C LEU A 245 7.00 48.71 2.68
N GLN A 246 5.95 49.52 2.75
CA GLN A 246 5.96 50.83 3.44
C GLN A 246 4.87 50.85 4.52
N SER A 247 5.01 51.79 5.45
CA SER A 247 3.97 51.95 6.48
C SER A 247 2.65 52.37 5.83
N GLY A 248 1.57 51.64 6.17
CA GLY A 248 0.25 51.84 5.60
C GLY A 248 -0.07 50.95 4.41
N ASP A 249 0.86 50.10 3.95
CA ASP A 249 0.56 49.08 2.95
C ASP A 249 -0.44 48.07 3.44
N LEU A 250 -1.27 47.55 2.54
CA LEU A 250 -2.27 46.52 2.77
C LEU A 250 -1.91 45.29 1.95
N ILE A 251 -1.81 44.15 2.61
CA ILE A 251 -1.72 42.83 1.96
C ILE A 251 -3.09 42.19 2.05
N PHE A 252 -3.73 41.96 0.94
CA PHE A 252 -5.05 41.37 0.85
C PHE A 252 -5.00 39.99 0.20
N ILE A 253 -5.47 38.99 0.92
CA ILE A 253 -5.59 37.62 0.45
C ILE A 253 -7.04 37.36 0.05
N ASP A 254 -7.27 37.16 -1.23
CA ASP A 254 -8.60 36.88 -1.78
C ASP A 254 -9.02 35.44 -1.46
N LYS A 255 -10.24 35.07 -1.82
CA LYS A 255 -10.76 33.69 -1.74
C LYS A 255 -10.07 32.80 -2.77
N ARG A 256 -9.95 31.51 -2.46
CA ARG A 256 -9.51 30.48 -3.42
C ARG A 256 -10.41 30.46 -4.65
N GLN A 257 -9.79 30.19 -5.79
CA GLN A 257 -10.48 30.04 -7.07
C GLN A 257 -10.84 28.57 -7.31
N ASN A 258 -10.69 28.07 -8.54
CA ASN A 258 -11.03 26.71 -8.89
C ASN A 258 -10.02 25.70 -8.30
N LEU A 259 -10.49 24.82 -7.46
CA LEU A 259 -9.71 23.69 -6.96
C LEU A 259 -9.96 22.47 -7.87
N VAL A 260 -8.91 21.95 -8.48
CA VAL A 260 -8.90 20.79 -9.37
C VAL A 260 -8.03 19.71 -8.76
N THR A 261 -8.60 18.53 -8.59
CA THR A 261 -7.85 17.35 -8.14
C THR A 261 -7.22 16.69 -9.36
N VAL A 262 -5.92 16.41 -9.27
CA VAL A 262 -5.22 15.54 -10.23
C VAL A 262 -4.77 14.30 -9.48
N ASP A 263 -5.21 13.14 -9.95
CA ASP A 263 -5.03 11.86 -9.27
C ASP A 263 -4.60 10.76 -10.25
N GLY A 264 -4.04 9.67 -9.71
CA GLY A 264 -3.60 8.52 -10.47
C GLY A 264 -2.14 8.63 -10.92
N ALA A 265 -1.85 8.20 -12.16
CA ALA A 265 -0.50 8.10 -12.70
C ALA A 265 0.09 9.47 -13.12
N VAL A 266 0.27 10.33 -12.15
CA VAL A 266 0.99 11.62 -12.25
C VAL A 266 2.07 11.67 -11.19
N LYS A 267 3.14 12.41 -11.46
CA LYS A 267 4.29 12.45 -10.53
C LYS A 267 3.96 13.08 -9.17
N ARG A 268 2.95 13.94 -9.11
CA ARG A 268 2.53 14.61 -7.87
C ARG A 268 1.00 14.71 -7.81
N PRO A 269 0.31 13.65 -7.38
CA PRO A 269 -1.14 13.68 -7.21
C PRO A 269 -1.51 14.61 -6.04
N MET A 270 -2.20 15.70 -6.33
CA MET A 270 -2.63 16.73 -5.35
C MET A 270 -3.84 17.50 -5.87
N VAL A 271 -4.38 18.37 -5.00
CA VAL A 271 -5.37 19.38 -5.39
C VAL A 271 -4.65 20.66 -5.76
N TYR A 272 -4.90 21.18 -6.94
CA TYR A 272 -4.28 22.40 -7.48
C TYR A 272 -5.29 23.53 -7.61
N GLU A 273 -4.88 24.74 -7.25
CA GLU A 273 -5.66 25.95 -7.49
C GLU A 273 -5.38 26.48 -8.91
N LEU A 274 -6.42 26.57 -9.71
CA LEU A 274 -6.38 27.15 -11.05
C LEU A 274 -7.09 28.51 -11.09
N LYS A 275 -6.54 29.47 -11.85
CA LYS A 275 -7.19 30.73 -12.13
C LYS A 275 -8.38 30.52 -13.07
N GLU A 276 -9.32 31.46 -13.10
CA GLU A 276 -10.55 31.36 -13.92
C GLU A 276 -10.28 31.24 -15.43
N ASP A 277 -9.15 31.78 -15.88
CA ASP A 277 -8.71 31.74 -17.29
C ASP A 277 -7.83 30.55 -17.63
N GLU A 278 -7.48 29.70 -16.65
CA GLU A 278 -6.63 28.54 -16.85
C GLU A 278 -7.44 27.29 -17.20
N THR A 279 -6.88 26.48 -18.09
CA THR A 279 -7.43 25.21 -18.55
C THR A 279 -6.85 24.03 -17.78
N LEU A 280 -7.48 22.85 -17.88
CA LEU A 280 -7.13 21.67 -17.08
C LEU A 280 -5.72 21.14 -17.39
N ASP A 281 -5.14 21.42 -18.56
CA ASP A 281 -3.74 21.08 -18.85
C ASP A 281 -2.75 21.71 -17.86
N LYS A 282 -3.08 22.90 -17.32
CA LYS A 282 -2.26 23.52 -16.27
C LYS A 282 -2.23 22.70 -14.98
N ALA A 283 -3.34 22.05 -14.60
CA ALA A 283 -3.35 21.20 -13.42
C ALA A 283 -2.40 20.01 -13.60
N ILE A 284 -2.40 19.39 -14.78
CA ILE A 284 -1.48 18.27 -15.11
C ILE A 284 -0.02 18.76 -15.09
N PHE A 285 0.24 19.92 -15.67
CA PHE A 285 1.57 20.55 -15.63
C PHE A 285 2.03 20.81 -14.19
N PHE A 286 1.15 21.31 -13.31
CA PHE A 286 1.47 21.53 -11.89
C PHE A 286 1.68 20.22 -11.13
N ALA A 287 1.06 19.12 -11.58
CA ALA A 287 1.30 17.77 -11.07
C ALA A 287 2.67 17.19 -11.49
N ASN A 288 3.53 18.02 -12.09
CA ASN A 288 4.86 17.65 -12.57
C ASN A 288 4.82 16.60 -13.69
N ASP A 289 3.76 16.65 -14.51
CA ASP A 289 3.51 15.79 -15.64
C ASP A 289 3.04 14.36 -15.26
N ILE A 290 2.79 13.54 -16.26
CA ILE A 290 2.36 12.14 -16.10
C ILE A 290 3.52 11.24 -15.68
N ASP A 291 3.19 10.10 -15.06
CA ASP A 291 4.19 9.07 -14.76
C ASP A 291 4.37 8.11 -15.95
N VAL A 292 5.45 7.33 -15.90
CA VAL A 292 5.84 6.41 -17.00
C VAL A 292 4.86 5.26 -17.19
N ASP A 293 4.12 4.94 -16.15
CA ASP A 293 3.11 3.87 -16.12
C ASP A 293 1.70 4.35 -16.42
N ALA A 294 1.54 5.62 -16.87
CA ALA A 294 0.24 6.18 -17.18
C ALA A 294 -0.43 5.50 -18.38
N ASP A 295 -1.66 5.06 -18.20
CA ASP A 295 -2.51 4.56 -19.28
C ASP A 295 -3.26 5.72 -19.97
N LEU A 296 -2.68 6.21 -21.05
CA LEU A 296 -3.21 7.32 -21.83
C LEU A 296 -4.54 7.00 -22.55
N ASN A 297 -4.95 5.74 -22.60
CA ASN A 297 -6.26 5.34 -23.13
C ASN A 297 -7.36 5.38 -22.06
N ASN A 298 -7.00 5.66 -20.82
CA ASN A 298 -7.90 5.57 -19.68
C ASN A 298 -7.84 6.82 -18.79
N ILE A 299 -8.08 7.96 -19.43
CA ILE A 299 -8.11 9.28 -18.79
C ILE A 299 -9.56 9.67 -18.57
N THR A 300 -9.92 10.11 -17.37
CA THR A 300 -11.28 10.55 -17.03
C THR A 300 -11.29 11.91 -16.36
N LEU A 301 -12.34 12.67 -16.67
CA LEU A 301 -12.70 13.92 -16.01
C LEU A 301 -14.02 13.74 -15.29
N ASP A 302 -14.02 13.85 -13.97
CA ASP A 302 -15.22 13.93 -13.15
C ASP A 302 -15.55 15.41 -12.87
N ARG A 303 -16.73 15.84 -13.28
CA ARG A 303 -17.21 17.22 -13.16
C ARG A 303 -18.61 17.28 -12.58
N ILE A 304 -18.86 18.24 -11.71
CA ILE A 304 -20.20 18.47 -11.15
C ILE A 304 -20.99 19.36 -12.10
N ILE A 305 -22.04 18.80 -12.71
CA ILE A 305 -22.98 19.52 -13.58
C ILE A 305 -24.36 19.41 -12.96
N ASN A 306 -24.99 20.56 -12.67
CA ASN A 306 -26.34 20.60 -12.06
C ASN A 306 -26.49 19.75 -10.79
N GLY A 307 -25.45 19.75 -9.93
CA GLY A 307 -25.44 19.02 -8.66
C GLY A 307 -25.22 17.50 -8.78
N ARG A 308 -24.88 17.00 -9.97
CA ARG A 308 -24.54 15.59 -10.22
C ARG A 308 -23.11 15.46 -10.73
N VAL A 309 -22.39 14.45 -10.24
CA VAL A 309 -21.08 14.09 -10.78
C VAL A 309 -21.30 13.42 -12.14
N THR A 310 -20.66 13.97 -13.16
CA THR A 310 -20.64 13.42 -14.52
C THR A 310 -19.21 13.03 -14.84
N ARG A 311 -19.00 11.80 -15.25
CA ARG A 311 -17.70 11.28 -15.72
C ARG A 311 -17.65 11.32 -17.24
N ALA A 312 -16.63 11.95 -17.77
CA ALA A 312 -16.31 11.95 -19.19
C ALA A 312 -14.97 11.25 -19.41
N SER A 313 -14.87 10.41 -20.43
CA SER A 313 -13.59 9.92 -20.93
C SER A 313 -12.96 10.99 -21.79
N VAL A 314 -11.65 11.20 -21.63
CA VAL A 314 -10.85 12.16 -22.40
C VAL A 314 -9.92 11.35 -23.30
N GLU A 315 -9.96 11.61 -24.61
CA GLU A 315 -9.23 10.81 -25.59
C GLU A 315 -7.73 11.11 -25.60
N SER A 316 -7.36 12.34 -25.25
CA SER A 316 -5.97 12.79 -25.26
C SER A 316 -5.69 13.83 -24.19
N LEU A 317 -4.46 13.87 -23.68
CA LEU A 317 -3.98 14.95 -22.79
C LEU A 317 -4.10 16.33 -23.43
N ASP A 318 -3.96 16.40 -24.76
CA ASP A 318 -4.07 17.67 -25.49
C ASP A 318 -5.50 18.26 -25.44
N ASP A 319 -6.52 17.46 -25.24
CA ASP A 319 -7.90 17.93 -25.12
C ASP A 319 -8.08 18.83 -23.89
N PHE A 320 -7.31 18.63 -22.84
CA PHE A 320 -7.37 19.44 -21.62
C PHE A 320 -6.98 20.91 -21.87
N LYS A 321 -6.25 21.22 -22.93
CA LYS A 321 -5.93 22.59 -23.34
C LYS A 321 -7.17 23.40 -23.75
N ASN A 322 -8.23 22.71 -24.10
CA ASN A 322 -9.49 23.31 -24.55
C ASN A 322 -10.60 23.22 -23.50
N ILE A 323 -10.32 22.64 -22.33
CA ILE A 323 -11.29 22.47 -21.25
C ILE A 323 -10.97 23.43 -20.12
N SER A 324 -11.86 24.44 -19.93
CA SER A 324 -11.74 25.37 -18.81
C SER A 324 -11.94 24.64 -17.48
N SER A 325 -11.20 25.05 -16.46
CA SER A 325 -11.31 24.50 -15.12
C SER A 325 -12.62 24.85 -14.42
N ASN A 326 -13.21 23.92 -13.69
CA ASN A 326 -14.31 24.17 -12.77
C ASN A 326 -13.93 23.74 -11.36
N HIS A 327 -14.53 24.40 -10.37
CA HIS A 327 -14.30 24.05 -8.99
C HIS A 327 -14.74 22.60 -8.70
N LYS A 328 -13.88 21.81 -8.08
CA LYS A 328 -14.05 20.37 -7.80
C LYS A 328 -14.02 19.45 -9.02
N ASP A 329 -13.44 19.88 -10.12
CA ASP A 329 -13.06 18.93 -11.17
C ASP A 329 -12.04 17.92 -10.63
N VAL A 330 -12.16 16.66 -11.08
CA VAL A 330 -11.20 15.61 -10.78
C VAL A 330 -10.70 15.02 -12.09
N VAL A 331 -9.44 15.24 -12.37
CA VAL A 331 -8.71 14.59 -13.48
C VAL A 331 -8.07 13.33 -12.93
N ASN A 332 -8.45 12.17 -13.44
CA ASN A 332 -7.87 10.89 -13.05
C ASN A 332 -7.22 10.23 -14.27
N ILE A 333 -5.92 9.93 -14.14
CA ILE A 333 -5.13 9.23 -15.14
C ILE A 333 -4.75 7.88 -14.56
N ARG A 334 -5.34 6.80 -15.08
CA ARG A 334 -5.06 5.46 -14.55
C ARG A 334 -3.64 5.02 -14.89
N SER A 335 -3.03 4.27 -13.99
CA SER A 335 -1.79 3.55 -14.28
C SER A 335 -2.09 2.21 -14.94
N PHE A 336 -1.19 1.77 -15.81
CA PHE A 336 -1.15 0.37 -16.21
C PHE A 336 -0.91 -0.50 -14.96
N LYS A 337 -1.76 -1.49 -14.79
CA LYS A 337 -1.54 -2.49 -13.74
C LYS A 337 -0.59 -3.55 -14.28
N PHE A 338 0.67 -3.43 -13.92
CA PHE A 338 1.62 -4.50 -14.11
C PHE A 338 1.45 -5.55 -13.02
N ARG A 339 1.65 -6.80 -13.39
CA ARG A 339 1.65 -7.95 -12.50
C ARG A 339 3.05 -8.50 -12.48
N ASN A 340 3.63 -8.60 -11.31
CA ASN A 340 4.93 -9.25 -11.14
C ASN A 340 4.71 -10.75 -10.99
N VAL A 341 5.15 -11.52 -11.97
CA VAL A 341 4.98 -12.97 -12.02
C VAL A 341 6.34 -13.64 -12.16
N THR A 342 6.55 -14.73 -11.42
CA THR A 342 7.82 -15.45 -11.43
C THR A 342 7.69 -16.76 -12.19
N ILE A 343 8.69 -17.09 -13.01
CA ILE A 343 8.84 -18.41 -13.62
C ILE A 343 10.22 -18.97 -13.36
N GLU A 344 10.24 -20.19 -12.83
CA GLU A 344 11.47 -20.86 -12.38
C GLU A 344 11.64 -22.25 -13.00
N GLY A 345 12.84 -22.83 -12.88
CA GLY A 345 13.17 -24.16 -13.35
C GLY A 345 13.48 -24.22 -14.83
N SER A 346 12.99 -25.27 -15.51
CA SER A 346 13.40 -25.67 -16.85
C SER A 346 12.79 -24.82 -17.97
N VAL A 347 12.96 -23.50 -17.89
CA VAL A 347 12.70 -22.54 -18.96
C VAL A 347 14.02 -21.90 -19.42
N ASN A 348 14.06 -21.34 -20.61
CA ASN A 348 15.30 -20.79 -21.15
C ASN A 348 15.81 -19.55 -20.37
N ASN A 349 14.90 -18.71 -19.88
CA ASN A 349 15.22 -17.53 -19.09
C ASN A 349 14.34 -17.51 -17.84
N PRO A 350 14.72 -18.18 -16.75
CA PRO A 350 13.98 -18.11 -15.50
C PRO A 350 14.14 -16.74 -14.85
N GLY A 351 13.11 -16.28 -14.13
CA GLY A 351 13.14 -15.00 -13.41
C GLY A 351 11.76 -14.40 -13.20
N SER A 352 11.74 -13.16 -12.71
CA SER A 352 10.52 -12.39 -12.51
C SER A 352 10.23 -11.51 -13.74
N TYR A 353 8.98 -11.47 -14.15
CA TYR A 353 8.51 -10.77 -15.33
C TYR A 353 7.38 -9.81 -14.99
N LEU A 354 7.46 -8.60 -15.53
CA LEU A 354 6.33 -7.68 -15.51
C LEU A 354 5.38 -8.04 -16.66
N MET A 355 4.15 -8.39 -16.29
CA MET A 355 3.09 -8.78 -17.19
C MET A 355 2.00 -7.71 -17.23
N ASN A 356 1.45 -7.44 -18.41
CA ASN A 356 0.31 -6.55 -18.56
C ASN A 356 -0.98 -7.23 -18.06
N GLU A 357 -2.00 -6.43 -17.77
CA GLU A 357 -3.32 -6.95 -17.43
C GLU A 357 -3.89 -7.78 -18.61
N GLY A 358 -4.36 -9.00 -18.31
CA GLY A 358 -4.90 -9.93 -19.30
C GLY A 358 -3.86 -10.84 -19.95
N GLU A 359 -2.56 -10.64 -19.74
CA GLU A 359 -1.56 -11.60 -20.21
C GLU A 359 -1.65 -12.92 -19.44
N THR A 360 -1.28 -13.99 -20.09
CA THR A 360 -1.60 -15.36 -19.69
C THR A 360 -0.34 -16.18 -19.42
N VAL A 361 -0.54 -17.39 -18.89
CA VAL A 361 0.52 -18.38 -18.69
C VAL A 361 1.29 -18.64 -20.00
N TYR A 362 0.61 -18.73 -21.15
CA TYR A 362 1.25 -18.90 -22.45
C TYR A 362 2.21 -17.74 -22.76
N ASP A 363 1.76 -16.50 -22.56
CA ASP A 363 2.55 -15.30 -22.84
C ASP A 363 3.80 -15.25 -21.98
N LEU A 364 3.69 -15.60 -20.69
CA LEU A 364 4.82 -15.67 -19.77
C LEU A 364 5.86 -16.69 -20.22
N ILE A 365 5.42 -17.91 -20.58
CA ILE A 365 6.33 -18.96 -21.04
C ILE A 365 7.05 -18.53 -22.31
N ILE A 366 6.36 -17.86 -23.23
CA ILE A 366 6.97 -17.32 -24.45
C ILE A 366 7.96 -16.20 -24.13
N LYS A 367 7.62 -15.28 -23.21
CA LYS A 367 8.55 -14.24 -22.74
C LYS A 367 9.80 -14.83 -22.09
N ALA A 368 9.65 -15.94 -21.36
CA ALA A 368 10.77 -16.70 -20.79
C ALA A 368 11.59 -17.49 -21.82
N GLY A 369 11.30 -17.34 -23.11
CA GLY A 369 12.02 -18.01 -24.20
C GLY A 369 11.60 -19.45 -24.43
N GLY A 370 10.50 -19.92 -23.84
CA GLY A 370 10.03 -21.29 -23.92
C GLY A 370 10.77 -22.26 -23.00
N TYR A 371 10.50 -23.54 -23.19
CA TYR A 371 11.04 -24.63 -22.39
C TYR A 371 12.45 -25.05 -22.81
N THR A 372 13.24 -25.52 -21.85
CA THR A 372 14.48 -26.25 -22.11
C THR A 372 14.19 -27.64 -22.68
N LYS A 373 15.25 -28.36 -23.15
CA LYS A 373 15.09 -29.71 -23.70
C LYS A 373 14.61 -30.75 -22.69
N ASN A 374 14.96 -30.55 -21.41
CA ASN A 374 14.66 -31.48 -20.33
C ASN A 374 13.40 -31.07 -19.54
N ALA A 375 12.75 -29.98 -19.94
CA ALA A 375 11.57 -29.48 -19.23
C ALA A 375 10.43 -30.50 -19.21
N TYR A 376 9.75 -30.56 -18.09
CA TYR A 376 8.58 -31.41 -17.87
C TYR A 376 7.32 -30.59 -17.55
N PRO A 377 6.68 -29.96 -18.56
CA PRO A 377 5.51 -29.11 -18.35
C PRO A 377 4.34 -29.81 -17.66
N PHE A 378 4.17 -31.13 -17.89
CA PHE A 378 3.12 -31.92 -17.22
C PHE A 378 3.31 -31.99 -15.70
N GLY A 379 4.55 -31.91 -15.23
CA GLY A 379 4.89 -31.84 -13.81
C GLY A 379 4.98 -30.42 -13.27
N GLY A 380 4.65 -29.40 -14.07
CA GLY A 380 4.72 -28.02 -13.66
C GLY A 380 3.77 -27.67 -12.54
N VAL A 381 4.17 -26.70 -11.72
CA VAL A 381 3.40 -26.22 -10.57
C VAL A 381 3.10 -24.74 -10.78
N PHE A 382 1.83 -24.39 -10.73
CA PHE A 382 1.36 -23.02 -10.71
C PHE A 382 0.89 -22.68 -9.30
N ILE A 383 1.45 -21.62 -8.73
CA ILE A 383 1.15 -21.14 -7.37
C ILE A 383 0.51 -19.77 -7.47
N ASN A 384 -0.63 -19.61 -6.81
CA ASN A 384 -1.35 -18.35 -6.71
C ASN A 384 -1.57 -18.01 -5.22
N GLU A 385 -1.24 -16.78 -4.81
CA GLU A 385 -1.30 -16.39 -3.39
C GLU A 385 -2.73 -16.38 -2.85
N SER A 386 -3.70 -15.92 -3.64
CA SER A 386 -5.12 -15.95 -3.24
C SER A 386 -5.64 -17.38 -3.04
N ALA A 387 -5.18 -18.32 -3.88
CA ALA A 387 -5.51 -19.73 -3.70
C ALA A 387 -4.86 -20.31 -2.44
N LYS A 388 -3.66 -19.85 -2.07
CA LYS A 388 -2.99 -20.27 -0.84
C LYS A 388 -3.79 -19.87 0.39
N GLU A 389 -4.31 -18.66 0.45
CA GLU A 389 -5.17 -18.19 1.55
C GLU A 389 -6.43 -19.07 1.67
N VAL A 390 -7.11 -19.35 0.55
CA VAL A 390 -8.31 -20.21 0.53
C VAL A 390 -7.98 -21.64 0.97
N ASN A 391 -6.87 -22.19 0.47
CA ASN A 391 -6.42 -23.54 0.85
C ASN A 391 -6.04 -23.61 2.33
N GLN A 392 -5.45 -22.55 2.89
CA GLN A 392 -5.13 -22.49 4.32
C GLN A 392 -6.40 -22.52 5.17
N LEU A 393 -7.39 -21.70 4.86
CA LEU A 393 -8.69 -21.72 5.55
C LEU A 393 -9.38 -23.09 5.44
N ALA A 394 -9.30 -23.72 4.27
CA ALA A 394 -9.86 -25.07 4.06
C ALA A 394 -9.12 -26.11 4.90
N ASN A 395 -7.78 -26.01 4.98
CA ASN A 395 -6.95 -26.92 5.78
C ASN A 395 -7.23 -26.77 7.29
N GLU A 396 -7.32 -25.54 7.77
CA GLU A 396 -7.69 -25.25 9.17
C GLU A 396 -9.08 -25.81 9.52
N LYS A 397 -10.05 -25.66 8.61
CA LYS A 397 -11.38 -26.24 8.80
C LYS A 397 -11.34 -27.78 8.85
N LEU A 398 -10.64 -28.41 7.91
CA LEU A 398 -10.48 -29.87 7.90
C LEU A 398 -9.82 -30.38 9.19
N TYR A 399 -8.81 -29.66 9.68
CA TYR A 399 -8.15 -29.98 10.94
C TYR A 399 -9.13 -29.90 12.12
N LYS A 400 -9.90 -28.79 12.24
CA LYS A 400 -10.94 -28.67 13.28
C LYS A 400 -12.02 -29.75 13.19
N ASP A 401 -12.42 -30.11 11.98
CA ASP A 401 -13.38 -31.21 11.76
C ASP A 401 -12.80 -32.55 12.22
N LEU A 402 -11.49 -32.81 11.98
CA LEU A 402 -10.83 -34.04 12.50
C LEU A 402 -10.72 -34.04 14.02
N LEU A 403 -10.36 -32.91 14.65
CA LEU A 403 -10.33 -32.79 16.11
C LEU A 403 -11.73 -33.09 16.71
N THR A 404 -12.78 -32.50 16.14
CA THR A 404 -14.16 -32.76 16.53
C THR A 404 -14.53 -34.24 16.41
N LEU A 405 -14.08 -34.90 15.34
CA LEU A 405 -14.29 -36.30 15.11
C LEU A 405 -13.59 -37.16 16.16
N ILE A 406 -12.33 -36.86 16.49
CA ILE A 406 -11.53 -37.53 17.51
C ILE A 406 -12.24 -37.39 18.87
N MET A 407 -12.65 -36.20 19.27
CA MET A 407 -13.37 -35.95 20.53
C MET A 407 -14.67 -36.74 20.63
N ASN A 408 -15.50 -36.72 19.58
CA ASN A 408 -16.79 -37.40 19.56
C ASN A 408 -16.62 -38.93 19.60
N GLN A 409 -15.60 -39.45 18.93
CA GLN A 409 -15.37 -40.92 18.91
C GLN A 409 -14.72 -41.43 20.19
N SER A 410 -13.83 -40.66 20.81
CA SER A 410 -13.23 -41.04 22.10
C SER A 410 -14.27 -41.17 23.21
N THR A 411 -15.31 -40.33 23.19
CA THR A 411 -16.40 -40.38 24.16
C THR A 411 -17.46 -41.44 23.82
N ALA A 412 -17.83 -41.59 22.54
CA ALA A 412 -18.89 -42.51 22.11
C ALA A 412 -18.43 -44.00 22.06
N ASN A 413 -17.19 -44.27 21.71
CA ASN A 413 -16.62 -45.59 21.53
C ASN A 413 -15.16 -45.66 22.01
N PRO A 414 -14.88 -45.72 23.31
CA PRO A 414 -13.52 -45.65 23.87
C PRO A 414 -12.58 -46.78 23.41
N GLU A 415 -13.13 -47.92 22.93
CA GLU A 415 -12.34 -49.05 22.42
C GLU A 415 -11.88 -48.89 20.96
N THR A 416 -12.29 -47.81 20.27
CA THR A 416 -11.92 -47.59 18.88
C THR A 416 -10.46 -47.10 18.81
N ASP A 417 -9.63 -47.77 18.00
CA ASP A 417 -8.28 -47.30 17.73
C ASP A 417 -8.32 -46.02 16.87
N LEU A 418 -8.09 -44.89 17.51
CA LEU A 418 -8.05 -43.53 16.88
C LEU A 418 -6.66 -43.12 16.44
N THR A 419 -5.63 -43.92 16.74
CA THR A 419 -4.22 -43.59 16.41
C THR A 419 -4.02 -43.16 14.94
N PRO A 420 -4.64 -43.83 13.92
CA PRO A 420 -4.45 -43.41 12.54
C PRO A 420 -5.04 -42.02 12.23
N ILE A 421 -6.14 -41.65 12.89
CA ILE A 421 -6.78 -40.33 12.69
C ILE A 421 -6.02 -39.22 13.42
N ILE A 422 -5.51 -39.53 14.61
CA ILE A 422 -4.65 -38.61 15.37
C ILE A 422 -3.37 -38.30 14.60
N SER A 423 -2.71 -39.34 14.06
CA SER A 423 -1.55 -39.15 13.20
C SER A 423 -1.88 -38.29 11.98
N LEU A 424 -3.02 -38.57 11.33
CA LEU A 424 -3.47 -37.78 10.17
C LEU A 424 -3.76 -36.30 10.53
N ALA A 425 -4.33 -36.03 11.69
CA ALA A 425 -4.56 -34.66 12.16
C ALA A 425 -3.23 -33.93 12.42
N SER A 426 -2.26 -34.60 13.05
CA SER A 426 -0.92 -34.03 13.25
C SER A 426 -0.21 -33.77 11.92
N ASP A 427 -0.27 -34.69 10.96
CA ASP A 427 0.30 -34.53 9.63
C ASP A 427 -0.35 -33.35 8.88
N LEU A 428 -1.67 -33.19 8.99
CA LEU A 428 -2.41 -32.11 8.37
C LEU A 428 -2.05 -30.75 8.98
N LYS A 429 -1.92 -30.69 10.31
CA LYS A 429 -1.50 -29.47 11.02
C LYS A 429 -0.10 -29.02 10.61
N ASN A 430 0.83 -29.96 10.48
CA ASN A 430 2.23 -29.70 10.16
C ASN A 430 2.51 -29.58 8.66
N SER A 431 1.50 -29.80 7.80
CA SER A 431 1.68 -29.66 6.35
C SER A 431 1.73 -28.20 5.93
N GLU A 432 2.76 -27.81 5.18
CA GLU A 432 2.80 -26.49 4.53
C GLU A 432 1.73 -26.41 3.45
N VAL A 433 0.85 -25.43 3.58
CA VAL A 433 -0.23 -25.25 2.61
C VAL A 433 0.28 -24.50 1.39
N SER A 434 0.12 -25.10 0.22
CA SER A 434 0.50 -24.49 -1.06
C SER A 434 -0.71 -23.81 -1.72
N GLY A 435 -0.41 -22.72 -2.47
CA GLY A 435 -1.38 -22.08 -3.37
C GLY A 435 -1.47 -22.76 -4.73
N ARG A 436 -1.18 -24.06 -4.83
CA ARG A 436 -1.18 -24.79 -6.10
C ARG A 436 -2.56 -24.78 -6.75
N ILE A 437 -2.60 -24.38 -8.01
CA ILE A 437 -3.75 -24.53 -8.90
C ILE A 437 -3.35 -25.43 -10.08
N GLN A 438 -4.25 -26.30 -10.50
CA GLN A 438 -4.05 -27.11 -11.70
C GLN A 438 -4.29 -26.26 -12.94
N VAL A 439 -3.27 -26.11 -13.76
CA VAL A 439 -3.32 -25.36 -15.03
C VAL A 439 -2.70 -26.17 -16.16
N GLU A 440 -3.13 -25.89 -17.38
CA GLU A 440 -2.48 -26.47 -18.56
C GLU A 440 -1.20 -25.70 -18.87
N LEU A 441 -0.08 -26.40 -18.98
CA LEU A 441 1.24 -25.82 -19.27
C LEU A 441 1.80 -26.29 -20.63
N ASN A 442 1.09 -27.14 -21.35
CA ASN A 442 1.53 -27.57 -22.67
C ASN A 442 1.24 -26.48 -23.71
N LEU A 443 2.29 -25.83 -24.23
CA LEU A 443 2.20 -24.73 -25.19
C LEU A 443 1.36 -25.07 -26.45
N GLN A 444 1.45 -26.31 -26.95
CA GLN A 444 0.66 -26.70 -28.12
C GLN A 444 -0.84 -26.81 -27.82
N LYS A 445 -1.19 -27.25 -26.61
CA LYS A 445 -2.58 -27.31 -26.18
C LYS A 445 -3.13 -25.90 -25.91
N LEU A 446 -2.35 -25.05 -25.23
CA LEU A 446 -2.72 -23.66 -24.96
C LEU A 446 -2.94 -22.86 -26.24
N GLN A 447 -2.07 -23.05 -27.23
CA GLN A 447 -2.20 -22.41 -28.54
C GLN A 447 -3.44 -22.86 -29.32
N LYS A 448 -3.80 -24.15 -29.22
CA LYS A 448 -5.00 -24.70 -29.88
C LYS A 448 -6.31 -24.35 -29.17
N ASN A 449 -6.27 -24.25 -27.85
CA ASN A 449 -7.43 -24.00 -27.01
C ASN A 449 -7.16 -22.82 -26.03
N PRO A 450 -7.38 -21.58 -26.48
CA PRO A 450 -7.17 -20.41 -25.62
C PRO A 450 -7.99 -20.40 -24.32
N SER A 451 -9.11 -21.14 -24.28
CA SER A 451 -9.94 -21.27 -23.06
C SER A 451 -9.26 -22.02 -21.90
N LEU A 452 -8.20 -22.78 -22.19
CA LEU A 452 -7.38 -23.46 -21.17
C LEU A 452 -6.29 -22.54 -20.59
N ASN A 453 -6.10 -21.37 -21.19
CA ASN A 453 -5.04 -20.47 -20.84
C ASN A 453 -5.44 -19.60 -19.65
N THR A 454 -4.69 -19.68 -18.57
CA THR A 454 -4.96 -18.97 -17.33
C THR A 454 -4.41 -17.55 -17.41
N ILE A 455 -5.23 -16.56 -17.06
CA ILE A 455 -4.80 -15.16 -16.89
C ILE A 455 -3.99 -15.05 -15.61
N LEU A 456 -2.82 -14.44 -15.71
CA LEU A 456 -1.89 -14.26 -14.60
C LEU A 456 -2.38 -13.17 -13.64
N GLN A 457 -2.08 -13.33 -12.36
CA GLN A 457 -2.33 -12.36 -11.31
C GLN A 457 -1.00 -11.91 -10.70
N ASP A 458 -1.03 -10.80 -9.99
CA ASP A 458 0.16 -10.31 -9.28
C ASP A 458 0.59 -11.31 -8.19
N GLY A 459 1.90 -11.59 -8.14
CA GLY A 459 2.45 -12.58 -7.22
C GLY A 459 2.37 -14.04 -7.68
N ASP A 460 1.77 -14.35 -8.85
CA ASP A 460 1.75 -15.71 -9.38
C ASP A 460 3.16 -16.25 -9.63
N SER A 461 3.35 -17.55 -9.37
CA SER A 461 4.62 -18.23 -9.60
C SER A 461 4.41 -19.54 -10.35
N ILE A 462 5.26 -19.78 -11.35
CA ILE A 462 5.29 -21.03 -12.13
C ILE A 462 6.64 -21.71 -11.96
N LEU A 463 6.59 -22.97 -11.56
CA LEU A 463 7.76 -23.83 -11.45
C LEU A 463 7.69 -24.94 -12.50
N ILE A 464 8.67 -25.01 -13.40
CA ILE A 464 8.77 -26.06 -14.42
C ILE A 464 9.91 -27.01 -14.05
N PRO A 465 9.63 -28.23 -13.55
CA PRO A 465 10.67 -29.17 -13.19
C PRO A 465 11.32 -29.81 -14.44
N GLU A 466 12.46 -30.45 -14.22
CA GLU A 466 13.02 -31.38 -15.21
C GLU A 466 12.29 -32.72 -15.16
N ILE A 467 12.33 -33.46 -16.26
CA ILE A 467 11.77 -34.81 -16.31
C ILE A 467 12.61 -35.75 -15.44
N VAL A 468 11.97 -36.39 -14.49
CA VAL A 468 12.59 -37.46 -13.67
C VAL A 468 12.25 -38.81 -14.27
N ASN A 469 13.07 -39.82 -14.01
CA ASN A 469 12.83 -41.18 -14.54
C ASN A 469 12.46 -42.18 -13.43
N HIS A 470 11.77 -41.71 -12.40
CA HIS A 470 11.35 -42.53 -11.27
C HIS A 470 9.99 -42.07 -10.74
N ILE A 471 9.36 -42.92 -9.93
CA ILE A 471 8.17 -42.64 -9.15
C ILE A 471 8.49 -42.80 -7.68
N TYR A 472 7.64 -42.25 -6.82
CA TYR A 472 7.78 -42.31 -5.37
C TYR A 472 6.70 -43.20 -4.79
N ILE A 473 7.05 -44.02 -3.79
CA ILE A 473 6.09 -44.89 -3.10
C ILE A 473 6.28 -44.75 -1.59
N PHE A 474 5.19 -44.37 -0.91
CA PHE A 474 5.19 -44.12 0.53
C PHE A 474 3.98 -44.72 1.24
N GLY A 475 4.08 -44.81 2.57
CA GLY A 475 3.02 -45.28 3.45
C GLY A 475 3.17 -46.76 3.85
N GLU A 476 2.07 -47.51 3.97
CA GLU A 476 2.05 -48.86 4.49
C GLU A 476 2.49 -49.90 3.45
N ILE A 477 3.76 -49.85 3.08
CA ILE A 477 4.42 -50.74 2.12
C ILE A 477 5.75 -51.24 2.71
N SER A 478 6.19 -52.42 2.29
CA SER A 478 7.36 -53.08 2.88
C SER A 478 8.64 -52.24 2.70
N ASN A 479 8.87 -51.67 1.51
CA ASN A 479 10.00 -50.83 1.22
C ASN A 479 9.49 -49.51 0.64
N GLN A 480 9.64 -48.40 1.39
CA GLN A 480 9.33 -47.05 0.92
C GLN A 480 10.50 -46.48 0.10
N GLY A 481 10.21 -45.59 -0.87
CA GLY A 481 11.24 -44.90 -1.60
C GLY A 481 10.93 -44.72 -3.09
N THR A 482 12.00 -44.61 -3.90
CA THR A 482 11.92 -44.35 -5.34
C THR A 482 12.09 -45.65 -6.14
N VAL A 483 11.31 -45.76 -7.23
CA VAL A 483 11.39 -46.87 -8.19
C VAL A 483 11.49 -46.30 -9.60
N LEU A 484 12.34 -46.91 -10.45
CA LEU A 484 12.43 -46.50 -11.86
C LEU A 484 11.05 -46.62 -12.53
N HIS A 485 10.67 -45.56 -13.24
CA HIS A 485 9.44 -45.56 -14.02
C HIS A 485 9.55 -46.51 -15.22
N ASN A 486 8.47 -47.22 -15.48
CA ASN A 486 8.28 -48.06 -16.66
C ASN A 486 6.88 -47.81 -17.23
N ALA A 487 6.80 -47.28 -18.45
CA ALA A 487 5.58 -46.79 -19.07
C ALA A 487 4.45 -47.83 -19.19
N ASP A 488 4.80 -49.13 -19.30
CA ASP A 488 3.84 -50.21 -19.56
C ASP A 488 3.34 -50.88 -18.26
N MET A 489 3.70 -50.31 -17.08
CA MET A 489 3.41 -50.97 -15.80
C MET A 489 2.35 -50.22 -14.98
N ASP A 490 1.48 -50.99 -14.35
CA ASP A 490 0.40 -50.49 -13.48
C ASP A 490 0.83 -50.28 -12.02
N VAL A 491 -0.06 -49.75 -11.20
CA VAL A 491 0.15 -49.51 -9.77
C VAL A 491 0.56 -50.77 -9.03
N ASN A 492 -0.04 -51.94 -9.38
CA ASN A 492 0.25 -53.22 -8.70
C ASN A 492 1.69 -53.67 -8.93
N TYR A 493 2.22 -53.49 -10.14
CA TYR A 493 3.62 -53.80 -10.43
C TYR A 493 4.58 -53.06 -9.49
N TYR A 494 4.35 -51.78 -9.26
CA TYR A 494 5.20 -51.00 -8.39
C TYR A 494 5.08 -51.38 -6.94
N ILE A 495 3.87 -51.71 -6.47
CA ILE A 495 3.63 -52.23 -5.14
C ILE A 495 4.36 -53.56 -4.91
N GLU A 496 4.24 -54.52 -5.84
CA GLU A 496 4.91 -55.80 -5.75
C GLU A 496 6.44 -55.66 -5.81
N LYS A 497 6.95 -54.77 -6.63
CA LYS A 497 8.38 -54.49 -6.73
C LYS A 497 9.00 -53.95 -5.43
N GLN A 498 8.19 -53.28 -4.61
CA GLN A 498 8.58 -52.76 -3.30
C GLN A 498 8.24 -53.71 -2.15
N GLY A 499 8.05 -54.99 -2.43
CA GLY A 499 7.84 -56.03 -1.43
C GLY A 499 6.41 -56.21 -0.94
N GLY A 500 5.45 -55.55 -1.58
CA GLY A 500 4.04 -55.68 -1.29
C GLY A 500 3.54 -54.81 -0.13
N LEU A 501 2.23 -54.84 0.06
CA LEU A 501 1.52 -54.08 1.09
C LEU A 501 1.70 -54.71 2.47
N LEU A 502 1.86 -53.87 3.49
CA LEU A 502 1.81 -54.30 4.89
C LEU A 502 0.37 -54.73 5.28
N ASP A 503 0.23 -55.51 6.35
CA ASP A 503 -1.09 -55.92 6.87
C ASP A 503 -1.90 -54.72 7.39
N SER A 504 -1.23 -53.66 7.80
CA SER A 504 -1.79 -52.41 8.24
C SER A 504 -2.31 -51.53 7.09
N ALA A 505 -2.04 -51.87 5.82
CA ALA A 505 -2.40 -51.08 4.65
C ALA A 505 -3.91 -51.06 4.34
N ASP A 506 -4.46 -49.90 3.97
CA ASP A 506 -5.82 -49.83 3.40
C ASP A 506 -5.79 -50.11 1.89
N LYS A 507 -6.01 -51.41 1.57
CA LYS A 507 -6.03 -51.88 0.16
C LYS A 507 -7.13 -51.26 -0.70
N LYS A 508 -8.11 -50.56 -0.09
CA LYS A 508 -9.23 -49.92 -0.77
C LYS A 508 -9.04 -48.40 -0.99
N ALA A 509 -7.97 -47.83 -0.46
CA ALA A 509 -7.74 -46.39 -0.46
C ALA A 509 -6.29 -46.06 -0.84
N ILE A 510 -5.77 -46.70 -1.89
CA ILE A 510 -4.45 -46.33 -2.44
C ILE A 510 -4.62 -45.08 -3.29
N TYR A 511 -3.75 -44.09 -3.11
CA TYR A 511 -3.78 -42.86 -3.88
C TYR A 511 -2.59 -42.78 -4.84
N VAL A 512 -2.88 -42.30 -6.04
CA VAL A 512 -1.86 -41.96 -7.03
C VAL A 512 -1.94 -40.45 -7.27
N LEU A 513 -0.93 -39.73 -6.85
CA LEU A 513 -0.79 -38.31 -7.15
C LEU A 513 0.05 -38.20 -8.43
N LEU A 514 -0.55 -37.64 -9.46
CA LEU A 514 0.12 -37.37 -10.74
C LEU A 514 0.99 -36.10 -10.64
N PRO A 515 2.01 -35.96 -11.48
CA PRO A 515 2.88 -34.78 -11.49
C PRO A 515 2.13 -33.46 -11.68
N ASN A 516 1.02 -33.45 -12.43
CA ASN A 516 0.16 -32.27 -12.64
C ASN A 516 -0.65 -31.88 -11.37
N GLY A 517 -0.56 -32.65 -10.27
CA GLY A 517 -1.28 -32.43 -9.03
C GLY A 517 -2.64 -33.13 -8.94
N GLU A 518 -3.03 -33.88 -9.96
CA GLU A 518 -4.25 -34.67 -9.93
C GLU A 518 -4.08 -35.89 -9.00
N SER A 519 -5.01 -36.05 -8.06
CA SER A 519 -5.03 -37.18 -7.13
C SER A 519 -6.09 -38.20 -7.53
N LEU A 520 -5.66 -39.38 -7.89
CA LEU A 520 -6.52 -40.48 -8.30
C LEU A 520 -6.54 -41.56 -7.22
N ARG A 521 -7.73 -42.13 -6.98
CA ARG A 521 -7.87 -43.25 -6.05
C ARG A 521 -7.83 -44.56 -6.81
N PHE A 522 -6.92 -45.45 -6.40
CA PHE A 522 -6.79 -46.79 -6.92
C PHE A 522 -7.41 -47.79 -5.93
N GLU A 523 -8.35 -48.63 -6.41
CA GLU A 523 -8.94 -49.74 -5.62
C GLU A 523 -8.37 -51.05 -6.14
N ASN A 524 -7.61 -51.72 -5.29
CA ASN A 524 -7.10 -53.06 -5.59
C ASN A 524 -8.22 -54.12 -5.39
N ARG A 525 -9.08 -54.29 -6.41
CA ARG A 525 -10.14 -55.31 -6.44
C ARG A 525 -9.70 -56.49 -7.28
N LYS A 526 -9.25 -57.57 -6.66
CA LYS A 526 -9.14 -58.88 -7.32
C LYS A 526 -10.55 -59.47 -7.41
N ASN A 527 -11.30 -59.18 -8.47
CA ASN A 527 -12.56 -59.88 -8.75
C ASN A 527 -12.24 -61.13 -9.58
N LEU A 528 -12.49 -62.31 -8.97
CA LEU A 528 -12.25 -63.63 -9.56
C LEU A 528 -13.16 -63.98 -10.77
N PHE A 529 -14.16 -63.14 -11.11
CA PHE A 529 -15.21 -63.53 -12.06
C PHE A 529 -15.58 -62.52 -13.15
N MET A 530 -14.97 -61.34 -13.23
CA MET A 530 -15.20 -60.42 -14.32
C MET A 530 -13.90 -59.71 -14.66
N ASN A 531 -13.43 -59.83 -15.92
CA ASN A 531 -12.52 -58.90 -16.55
C ASN A 531 -13.23 -57.52 -16.72
N TYR A 532 -13.46 -56.85 -15.61
CA TYR A 532 -13.78 -55.43 -15.64
C TYR A 532 -12.47 -54.72 -15.41
N ASN A 533 -12.00 -53.97 -16.40
CA ASN A 533 -10.84 -53.09 -16.34
C ASN A 533 -10.96 -52.28 -15.03
N SER A 534 -10.15 -52.62 -14.02
CA SER A 534 -9.76 -51.64 -13.02
C SER A 534 -9.31 -50.45 -13.82
N SER A 535 -9.88 -49.29 -13.61
CA SER A 535 -9.49 -48.05 -14.30
C SER A 535 -7.97 -48.03 -14.37
N GLU A 536 -7.41 -48.27 -15.57
CA GLU A 536 -5.97 -48.19 -15.80
C GLU A 536 -5.54 -46.78 -15.51
N ILE A 537 -5.03 -46.56 -14.28
CA ILE A 537 -4.39 -45.28 -13.94
C ILE A 537 -3.03 -45.30 -14.62
N GLU A 538 -2.87 -44.45 -15.61
CA GLU A 538 -1.58 -44.24 -16.26
C GLU A 538 -0.62 -43.60 -15.27
N ILE A 539 0.53 -44.22 -15.06
CA ILE A 539 1.58 -43.73 -14.14
C ILE A 539 2.60 -42.93 -14.98
N TYR A 540 2.84 -41.73 -14.57
CA TYR A 540 3.81 -40.83 -15.21
C TYR A 540 5.09 -40.72 -14.40
N PRO A 541 6.24 -40.41 -15.00
CA PRO A 541 7.47 -40.07 -14.28
C PRO A 541 7.21 -38.96 -13.27
N GLY A 542 7.67 -39.15 -12.02
CA GLY A 542 7.39 -38.22 -10.92
C GLY A 542 6.07 -38.43 -10.17
N SER A 543 5.24 -39.44 -10.58
CA SER A 543 4.05 -39.79 -9.82
C SER A 543 4.39 -40.32 -8.41
N ILE A 544 3.47 -40.10 -7.46
CA ILE A 544 3.56 -40.58 -6.08
C ILE A 544 2.47 -41.60 -5.86
N ILE A 545 2.83 -42.79 -5.40
CA ILE A 545 1.87 -43.83 -4.91
C ILE A 545 1.90 -43.77 -3.40
N PHE A 546 0.77 -43.43 -2.80
CA PHE A 546 0.62 -43.33 -1.35
C PHE A 546 -0.36 -44.41 -0.84
N ILE A 547 0.08 -45.19 0.12
CA ILE A 547 -0.67 -46.28 0.73
C ILE A 547 -0.99 -45.91 2.18
N PRO A 548 -2.22 -45.45 2.50
CA PRO A 548 -2.57 -45.07 3.86
C PRO A 548 -2.75 -46.28 4.75
N ARG A 549 -2.68 -46.06 6.06
CA ARG A 549 -2.97 -47.04 7.07
C ARG A 549 -4.47 -47.35 7.12
N LYS A 550 -4.81 -48.61 7.32
CA LYS A 550 -6.20 -49.07 7.40
C LYS A 550 -6.88 -48.49 8.64
N ILE A 551 -8.03 -47.87 8.42
CA ILE A 551 -8.94 -47.41 9.46
C ILE A 551 -10.09 -48.42 9.58
N ASN A 552 -10.29 -48.99 10.77
CA ASN A 552 -11.23 -50.08 10.97
C ASN A 552 -12.72 -49.64 10.90
N SER A 553 -13.01 -48.34 11.09
CA SER A 553 -14.35 -47.76 10.96
C SER A 553 -14.57 -47.21 9.56
N GLU A 554 -15.63 -47.62 8.87
CA GLU A 554 -15.97 -47.10 7.53
C GLU A 554 -16.35 -45.61 7.57
N TYR A 555 -16.97 -45.18 8.65
CA TYR A 555 -17.30 -43.78 8.88
C TYR A 555 -16.03 -42.93 9.00
N LEU A 556 -15.09 -43.29 9.85
CA LEU A 556 -13.81 -42.59 10.04
C LEU A 556 -12.98 -42.60 8.76
N ARG A 557 -12.98 -43.68 8.01
CA ARG A 557 -12.29 -43.80 6.73
C ARG A 557 -12.83 -42.81 5.70
N ARG A 558 -14.15 -42.60 5.63
CA ARG A 558 -14.73 -41.60 4.70
C ARG A 558 -14.33 -40.19 5.05
N GLN A 559 -14.32 -39.85 6.32
CA GLN A 559 -13.94 -38.51 6.79
C GLN A 559 -12.44 -38.21 6.56
N SER A 560 -11.58 -39.21 6.66
CA SER A 560 -10.13 -39.06 6.45
C SER A 560 -9.73 -38.86 4.98
N LEU A 561 -10.61 -39.17 4.00
CA LEU A 561 -10.27 -39.06 2.57
C LEU A 561 -9.87 -37.67 2.15
N GLN A 562 -10.57 -36.63 2.63
CA GLN A 562 -10.29 -35.24 2.29
C GLN A 562 -8.96 -34.79 2.87
N ALA A 563 -8.65 -35.19 4.10
CA ALA A 563 -7.38 -34.84 4.74
C ALA A 563 -6.19 -35.50 4.03
N TYR A 564 -6.29 -36.76 3.61
CA TYR A 564 -5.25 -37.40 2.80
C TYR A 564 -5.03 -36.67 1.46
N ALA A 565 -6.12 -36.28 0.79
CA ALA A 565 -6.02 -35.55 -0.48
C ALA A 565 -5.33 -34.16 -0.30
N ALA A 566 -5.63 -33.46 0.78
CA ALA A 566 -5.00 -32.18 1.09
C ALA A 566 -3.49 -32.32 1.37
N ILE A 567 -3.10 -33.28 2.21
CA ILE A 567 -1.69 -33.55 2.52
C ILE A 567 -0.91 -33.94 1.26
N LEU A 568 -1.47 -34.83 0.43
CA LEU A 568 -0.83 -35.29 -0.80
C LEU A 568 -0.64 -34.15 -1.81
N GLY A 569 -1.61 -33.24 -1.93
CA GLY A 569 -1.50 -32.05 -2.77
C GLY A 569 -0.30 -31.20 -2.39
N ASN A 570 -0.08 -30.99 -1.10
CA ASN A 570 1.05 -30.22 -0.56
C ASN A 570 2.41 -30.93 -0.75
N ILE A 571 2.47 -32.25 -0.52
CA ILE A 571 3.68 -33.06 -0.72
C ILE A 571 4.13 -33.00 -2.20
N GLY A 572 3.21 -33.04 -3.14
CA GLY A 572 3.52 -32.96 -4.57
C GLY A 572 4.22 -31.67 -4.97
N VAL A 573 3.88 -30.54 -4.34
CA VAL A 573 4.57 -29.26 -4.54
C VAL A 573 5.99 -29.30 -3.98
N SER A 574 6.15 -29.81 -2.76
CA SER A 574 7.46 -29.87 -2.11
C SER A 574 8.46 -30.73 -2.91
N LEU A 575 8.02 -31.85 -3.48
CA LEU A 575 8.88 -32.70 -4.31
C LEU A 575 9.25 -32.04 -5.64
N ALA A 576 8.32 -31.32 -6.29
CA ALA A 576 8.61 -30.56 -7.49
C ALA A 576 9.63 -29.45 -7.21
N SER A 577 9.50 -28.74 -6.10
CA SER A 577 10.44 -27.70 -5.68
C SER A 577 11.85 -28.22 -5.42
N ILE A 578 11.98 -29.38 -4.76
CA ILE A 578 13.27 -30.02 -4.48
C ILE A 578 14.01 -30.41 -5.78
N SER A 579 13.28 -30.79 -6.83
CA SER A 579 13.88 -31.14 -8.12
C SER A 579 14.55 -29.96 -8.83
N VAL A 580 14.07 -28.73 -8.56
CA VAL A 580 14.60 -27.48 -9.15
C VAL A 580 15.75 -26.88 -8.32
N LEU A 581 15.76 -27.10 -7.00
CA LEU A 581 16.83 -26.58 -6.12
C LEU A 581 18.15 -27.38 -6.19
N LYS A 582 18.19 -28.45 -7.00
CA LYS A 582 19.38 -29.30 -7.12
C LYS A 582 20.39 -28.84 -8.17
N ASP A 583 20.06 -27.82 -8.95
CA ASP A 583 20.92 -27.10 -9.89
C ASP A 583 21.33 -25.73 -9.32
#